data_5a47c00f73f0ee9c2cdd31ba75466365
#
_entry.id   5a47c00f73f0ee9c2cdd31ba75466365
#
_cell.length_a   1.000
_cell.length_b   1.000
_cell.length_c   1.000
_cell.angle_alpha   90.00
_cell.angle_beta   90.00
_cell.angle_gamma   90.00
#
_symmetry.space_group_name_H-M   'P 1'
#
loop_
_entity.id
_entity.type
_entity.pdbx_description
1 polymer ?
#
loop_
_entity_poly.entity_id
_entity_poly.type
_entity_poly.pdbx_seq_one_letter_code
_entity_poly.pdbx_strand_id
1 'polypeptide(L)'
;MHRFTRLTLAILCLSFVMNGALAADAALFSVQPVTNHGQKWRLAYYEGGPYIDYQQFFAATIRGLMKLGWIETADLPQPTNDDTQPLWQWLATTAKSDYLEFPLDAYYSAQWINQIREETVPRLTQRLTETGDIDMLIAMGTMAGQDFSNNRHTVPTMVISSSDPIAAGIIKSAEDSGFEHVHAAVDPKRAERQVRIFHEIIDFKKLGMAFEDSVNGRSFAAIDRVKKVAEERGFEIVPCFTLDEDIDDAQARDESVKECFQQL
;
A
#
# COMPACT_ATOMS: atom_id res chain seq x y z
N MET A 1 -18.22 -28.06 -60.66
CA MET A 1 -16.99 -27.45 -60.10
C MET A 1 -17.19 -26.14 -59.34
N HIS A 2 -18.41 -25.72 -58.95
CA HIS A 2 -18.67 -24.43 -58.33
C HIS A 2 -19.08 -24.46 -56.84
N ARG A 3 -19.05 -25.59 -56.18
CA ARG A 3 -19.44 -25.71 -54.74
C ARG A 3 -18.29 -25.78 -53.75
N PHE A 4 -17.08 -26.04 -54.23
CA PHE A 4 -15.88 -26.15 -53.34
C PHE A 4 -15.19 -24.78 -53.05
N THR A 5 -15.36 -23.81 -53.96
CA THR A 5 -14.68 -22.50 -53.85
C THR A 5 -15.38 -21.54 -52.83
N ARG A 6 -16.64 -21.78 -52.45
CA ARG A 6 -17.36 -20.94 -51.47
C ARG A 6 -17.12 -21.35 -50.00
N LEU A 7 -16.69 -22.58 -49.79
CA LEU A 7 -16.41 -23.07 -48.40
C LEU A 7 -15.03 -22.63 -47.89
N THR A 8 -14.06 -22.52 -48.78
CA THR A 8 -12.68 -22.10 -48.44
C THR A 8 -12.58 -20.59 -48.14
N LEU A 9 -13.45 -19.76 -48.72
CA LEU A 9 -13.46 -18.32 -48.46
C LEU A 9 -14.11 -17.96 -47.14
N ALA A 10 -15.07 -18.77 -46.65
CA ALA A 10 -15.73 -18.57 -45.37
C ALA A 10 -14.83 -18.95 -44.18
N ILE A 11 -13.93 -19.91 -44.33
CA ILE A 11 -12.99 -20.32 -43.27
C ILE A 11 -11.82 -19.32 -43.15
N LEU A 12 -11.44 -18.63 -44.21
CA LEU A 12 -10.36 -17.61 -44.20
C LEU A 12 -10.81 -16.30 -43.55
N CYS A 13 -12.12 -15.99 -43.59
CA CYS A 13 -12.65 -14.80 -42.88
C CYS A 13 -12.86 -14.99 -41.39
N LEU A 14 -13.04 -16.26 -40.90
CA LEU A 14 -13.24 -16.52 -39.46
C LEU A 14 -11.93 -16.50 -38.66
N SER A 15 -10.78 -16.71 -39.30
CA SER A 15 -9.47 -16.69 -38.64
C SER A 15 -8.87 -15.28 -38.45
N PHE A 16 -9.48 -14.25 -39.04
CA PHE A 16 -8.97 -12.87 -38.90
C PHE A 16 -9.66 -12.05 -37.78
N VAL A 17 -10.75 -12.54 -37.19
CA VAL A 17 -11.52 -11.82 -36.17
C VAL A 17 -11.05 -12.16 -34.73
N MET A 18 -10.29 -13.24 -34.53
CA MET A 18 -9.87 -13.65 -33.17
C MET A 18 -8.55 -13.01 -32.68
N ASN A 19 -7.79 -12.31 -33.52
CA ASN A 19 -6.54 -11.66 -33.08
C ASN A 19 -6.70 -10.19 -32.63
N GLY A 20 -7.90 -9.61 -32.73
CA GLY A 20 -8.14 -8.22 -32.33
C GLY A 20 -8.56 -8.02 -30.87
N ALA A 21 -9.07 -9.08 -30.22
CA ALA A 21 -9.61 -8.95 -28.85
C ALA A 21 -8.53 -9.05 -27.76
N LEU A 22 -7.36 -9.65 -28.02
CA LEU A 22 -6.28 -9.78 -27.03
C LEU A 22 -5.32 -8.57 -27.00
N ALA A 23 -5.36 -7.69 -28.00
CA ALA A 23 -4.50 -6.51 -28.04
C ALA A 23 -5.13 -5.25 -27.40
N ALA A 24 -6.45 -5.26 -27.14
CA ALA A 24 -7.14 -4.11 -26.56
C ALA A 24 -6.96 -4.04 -25.02
N ASP A 25 -6.85 -5.19 -24.33
CA ASP A 25 -6.69 -5.21 -22.87
C ASP A 25 -5.27 -4.81 -22.42
N ALA A 26 -4.24 -5.06 -23.22
CA ALA A 26 -2.87 -4.68 -22.89
C ALA A 26 -2.61 -3.16 -22.96
N ALA A 27 -3.45 -2.41 -23.71
CA ALA A 27 -3.32 -0.96 -23.84
C ALA A 27 -3.97 -0.19 -22.69
N LEU A 28 -4.92 -0.80 -21.95
CA LEU A 28 -5.60 -0.18 -20.82
C LEU A 28 -4.72 -0.06 -19.57
N PHE A 29 -3.65 -0.87 -19.46
CA PHE A 29 -2.76 -0.94 -18.31
C PHE A 29 -1.30 -0.70 -18.68
N SER A 30 -1.05 0.24 -19.60
CA SER A 30 0.33 0.61 -19.96
C SER A 30 1.06 1.20 -18.76
N VAL A 31 2.25 0.66 -18.46
CA VAL A 31 3.16 1.20 -17.43
C VAL A 31 4.14 2.22 -18.00
N GLN A 32 4.02 2.53 -19.30
CA GLN A 32 4.89 3.51 -19.97
C GLN A 32 4.65 4.90 -19.39
N PRO A 33 5.73 5.66 -19.12
CA PRO A 33 5.61 7.02 -18.62
C PRO A 33 4.86 7.93 -19.60
N VAL A 34 3.94 8.71 -19.04
CA VAL A 34 3.16 9.72 -19.76
C VAL A 34 3.04 10.97 -18.90
N THR A 35 2.98 12.12 -19.55
CA THR A 35 2.78 13.41 -18.86
C THR A 35 1.30 13.65 -18.55
N ASN A 36 1.02 14.49 -17.58
CA ASN A 36 -0.30 15.01 -17.28
C ASN A 36 -0.61 16.20 -18.20
N HIS A 37 -1.19 15.92 -19.38
CA HIS A 37 -1.50 16.94 -20.39
C HIS A 37 -0.29 17.85 -20.75
N GLY A 38 0.91 17.26 -20.85
CA GLY A 38 2.15 17.98 -21.14
C GLY A 38 2.85 18.56 -19.89
N GLN A 39 2.28 18.41 -18.72
CA GLN A 39 2.89 18.77 -17.44
C GLN A 39 3.39 17.51 -16.72
N LYS A 40 4.23 17.68 -15.70
CA LYS A 40 4.60 16.59 -14.79
C LYS A 40 3.46 16.29 -13.83
N TRP A 41 3.36 15.03 -13.40
CA TRP A 41 2.50 14.64 -12.30
C TRP A 41 3.14 15.08 -10.98
N ARG A 42 2.44 15.85 -10.18
CA ARG A 42 2.89 16.38 -8.88
C ARG A 42 2.43 15.46 -7.76
N LEU A 43 3.38 14.90 -7.04
CA LEU A 43 3.11 13.91 -6.00
C LEU A 43 3.20 14.54 -4.61
N ALA A 44 2.38 14.06 -3.68
CA ALA A 44 2.53 14.26 -2.24
C ALA A 44 2.75 12.93 -1.53
N TYR A 45 3.33 12.99 -0.34
CA TYR A 45 3.57 11.85 0.52
C TYR A 45 3.04 12.14 1.93
N TYR A 46 2.37 11.16 2.52
CA TYR A 46 1.92 11.22 3.92
C TYR A 46 2.12 9.87 4.61
N GLU A 47 2.59 9.93 5.86
CA GLU A 47 2.75 8.76 6.74
C GLU A 47 2.33 9.09 8.18
N GLY A 48 2.01 8.04 8.97
CA GLY A 48 1.75 8.17 10.40
C GLY A 48 3.00 8.54 11.21
N GLY A 49 4.17 8.12 10.76
CA GLY A 49 5.48 8.40 11.36
C GLY A 49 6.56 7.49 10.81
N PRO A 50 7.83 7.68 11.19
CA PRO A 50 8.96 6.89 10.70
C PRO A 50 8.78 5.40 11.04
N TYR A 51 9.03 4.53 10.06
CA TYR A 51 8.99 3.08 10.23
C TYR A 51 9.84 2.41 9.17
N ILE A 52 10.61 1.39 9.57
CA ILE A 52 11.58 0.73 8.68
C ILE A 52 10.94 0.15 7.42
N ASP A 53 9.75 -0.44 7.52
CA ASP A 53 9.05 -0.98 6.35
C ASP A 53 8.64 0.15 5.40
N TYR A 54 8.20 1.31 5.90
CA TYR A 54 7.85 2.46 5.05
C TYR A 54 9.04 2.92 4.23
N GLN A 55 10.19 3.04 4.87
CA GLN A 55 11.42 3.42 4.21
C GLN A 55 11.82 2.39 3.13
N GLN A 56 11.73 1.09 3.43
CA GLN A 56 12.04 0.01 2.49
C GLN A 56 11.05 -0.02 1.31
N PHE A 57 9.75 0.08 1.58
CA PHE A 57 8.71 0.14 0.55
C PHE A 57 8.85 1.37 -0.33
N PHE A 58 9.14 2.53 0.27
CA PHE A 58 9.33 3.76 -0.48
C PHE A 58 10.57 3.69 -1.38
N ALA A 59 11.70 3.21 -0.86
CA ALA A 59 12.90 2.97 -1.65
C ALA A 59 12.66 1.96 -2.80
N ALA A 60 11.87 0.90 -2.54
CA ALA A 60 11.50 -0.08 -3.56
C ALA A 60 10.58 0.55 -4.64
N THR A 61 9.64 1.41 -4.24
CA THR A 61 8.79 2.16 -5.15
C THR A 61 9.60 3.06 -6.07
N ILE A 62 10.56 3.81 -5.52
CA ILE A 62 11.45 4.67 -6.32
C ILE A 62 12.27 3.84 -7.33
N ARG A 63 12.85 2.69 -6.91
CA ARG A 63 13.55 1.78 -7.83
C ARG A 63 12.63 1.22 -8.91
N GLY A 64 11.37 0.93 -8.56
CA GLY A 64 10.34 0.52 -9.52
C GLY A 64 10.07 1.60 -10.57
N LEU A 65 9.91 2.86 -10.15
CA LEU A 65 9.74 4.00 -11.04
C LEU A 65 10.94 4.23 -11.96
N MET A 66 12.17 4.05 -11.45
CA MET A 66 13.39 4.08 -12.27
C MET A 66 13.38 2.96 -13.32
N LYS A 67 13.06 1.73 -12.92
CA LYS A 67 13.02 0.56 -13.82
C LYS A 67 11.98 0.74 -14.93
N LEU A 68 10.89 1.44 -14.66
CA LEU A 68 9.83 1.73 -15.61
C LEU A 68 10.08 3.01 -16.45
N GLY A 69 11.17 3.75 -16.18
CA GLY A 69 11.54 4.96 -16.88
C GLY A 69 10.78 6.22 -16.47
N TRP A 70 10.05 6.18 -15.34
CA TRP A 70 9.41 7.37 -14.76
C TRP A 70 10.39 8.33 -14.12
N ILE A 71 11.51 7.82 -13.62
CA ILE A 71 12.63 8.56 -13.02
C ILE A 71 13.91 8.05 -13.67
N GLU A 72 14.88 8.92 -13.95
CA GLU A 72 16.21 8.51 -14.42
C GLU A 72 16.89 7.62 -13.37
N THR A 73 17.61 6.59 -13.84
CA THR A 73 18.34 5.68 -12.95
C THR A 73 19.45 6.41 -12.23
N ALA A 74 19.47 6.33 -10.91
CA ALA A 74 20.48 6.93 -10.06
C ALA A 74 20.60 6.15 -8.74
N ASP A 75 21.68 6.38 -7.99
CA ASP A 75 21.86 5.81 -6.67
C ASP A 75 20.95 6.51 -5.66
N LEU A 76 20.25 5.73 -4.84
CA LEU A 76 19.46 6.24 -3.73
C LEU A 76 20.35 6.57 -2.53
N PRO A 77 19.99 7.58 -1.72
CA PRO A 77 20.64 7.81 -0.45
C PRO A 77 20.56 6.56 0.42
N GLN A 78 21.67 6.24 1.09
CA GLN A 78 21.70 5.11 2.02
C GLN A 78 20.93 5.49 3.29
N PRO A 79 20.02 4.65 3.77
CA PRO A 79 19.27 4.94 4.99
C PRO A 79 20.22 4.90 6.20
N THR A 80 20.05 5.89 7.07
CA THR A 80 20.76 5.95 8.37
C THR A 80 19.84 5.61 9.54
N ASN A 81 18.54 5.59 9.30
CA ASN A 81 17.47 5.28 10.24
C ASN A 81 16.21 4.84 9.46
N ASP A 82 15.08 4.78 10.10
CA ASP A 82 13.76 4.42 9.54
C ASP A 82 12.97 5.59 8.92
N ASP A 83 13.58 6.81 8.86
CA ASP A 83 12.98 8.01 8.32
C ASP A 83 12.90 7.95 6.78
N THR A 84 11.74 8.32 6.24
CA THR A 84 11.47 8.40 4.79
C THR A 84 11.78 9.79 4.21
N GLN A 85 11.90 10.82 5.05
CA GLN A 85 12.15 12.20 4.62
C GLN A 85 13.41 12.38 3.77
N PRO A 86 14.56 11.71 4.04
CA PRO A 86 15.74 11.80 3.18
C PRO A 86 15.50 11.31 1.75
N LEU A 87 14.67 10.28 1.56
CA LEU A 87 14.28 9.80 0.23
C LEU A 87 13.41 10.83 -0.50
N TRP A 88 12.46 11.44 0.22
CA TRP A 88 11.64 12.51 -0.36
C TRP A 88 12.46 13.74 -0.75
N GLN A 89 13.36 14.19 0.11
CA GLN A 89 14.27 15.31 -0.19
C GLN A 89 15.13 15.01 -1.42
N TRP A 90 15.65 13.79 -1.53
CA TRP A 90 16.41 13.36 -2.71
C TRP A 90 15.55 13.39 -3.98
N LEU A 91 14.31 12.91 -3.92
CA LEU A 91 13.36 12.99 -5.04
C LEU A 91 13.09 14.43 -5.46
N ALA A 92 12.90 15.34 -4.49
CA ALA A 92 12.58 16.74 -4.73
C ALA A 92 13.74 17.55 -5.28
N THR A 93 15.00 17.20 -4.95
CA THR A 93 16.16 18.06 -5.21
C THR A 93 17.18 17.47 -6.17
N THR A 94 17.21 16.14 -6.31
CA THR A 94 18.30 15.44 -7.01
C THR A 94 17.79 14.55 -8.15
N ALA A 95 16.69 13.83 -7.92
CA ALA A 95 16.11 12.96 -8.93
C ALA A 95 15.69 13.73 -10.18
N LYS A 96 15.88 13.12 -11.34
CA LYS A 96 15.46 13.69 -12.63
C LYS A 96 14.32 12.87 -13.20
N SER A 97 13.30 13.56 -13.64
CA SER A 97 12.16 12.97 -14.32
C SER A 97 11.53 13.98 -15.27
N ASP A 98 11.14 13.54 -16.46
CA ASP A 98 10.32 14.32 -17.38
C ASP A 98 8.82 14.21 -17.07
N TYR A 99 8.44 13.29 -16.19
CA TYR A 99 7.06 12.90 -15.93
C TYR A 99 6.57 13.22 -14.53
N LEU A 100 7.46 13.17 -13.53
CA LEU A 100 7.12 13.32 -12.13
C LEU A 100 7.78 14.56 -11.52
N GLU A 101 7.05 15.19 -10.62
CA GLU A 101 7.52 16.27 -9.78
C GLU A 101 7.20 15.94 -8.31
N PHE A 102 8.17 16.19 -7.44
CA PHE A 102 8.06 15.95 -6.00
C PHE A 102 8.27 17.29 -5.27
N PRO A 103 7.21 18.07 -5.04
CA PRO A 103 7.36 19.35 -4.35
C PRO A 103 7.95 19.14 -2.96
N LEU A 104 8.98 19.92 -2.60
CA LEU A 104 9.72 19.73 -1.34
C LEU A 104 8.81 19.86 -0.12
N ASP A 105 7.79 20.71 -0.21
CA ASP A 105 6.80 20.97 0.83
C ASP A 105 5.60 20.01 0.83
N ALA A 106 5.61 18.99 -0.05
CA ALA A 106 4.55 17.99 -0.16
C ALA A 106 4.87 16.67 0.57
N TYR A 107 5.83 16.72 1.50
CA TYR A 107 6.10 15.64 2.45
C TYR A 107 5.43 15.94 3.79
N TYR A 108 4.70 14.96 4.31
CA TYR A 108 3.99 15.04 5.57
C TYR A 108 4.23 13.78 6.40
N SER A 109 4.52 13.96 7.68
CA SER A 109 4.62 12.87 8.66
C SER A 109 3.96 13.31 9.96
N ALA A 110 3.12 12.47 10.53
CA ALA A 110 2.51 12.72 11.84
C ALA A 110 3.43 12.37 13.00
N GLN A 111 4.61 11.81 12.75
CA GLN A 111 5.65 11.49 13.74
C GLN A 111 5.15 10.60 14.89
N TRP A 112 4.11 9.81 14.66
CA TRP A 112 3.38 9.00 15.66
C TRP A 112 2.79 9.85 16.80
N ILE A 113 2.52 11.15 16.54
CA ILE A 113 1.97 12.11 17.51
C ILE A 113 0.57 12.50 17.08
N ASN A 114 -0.44 12.17 17.89
CA ASN A 114 -1.85 12.44 17.59
C ASN A 114 -2.14 13.90 17.29
N GLN A 115 -1.56 14.82 18.08
CA GLN A 115 -1.74 16.25 17.85
C GLN A 115 -1.22 16.68 16.46
N ILE A 116 -0.05 16.16 16.02
CA ILE A 116 0.50 16.48 14.69
C ILE A 116 -0.39 15.90 13.60
N ARG A 117 -0.94 14.71 13.81
CA ARG A 117 -1.90 14.07 12.89
C ARG A 117 -3.17 14.90 12.73
N GLU A 118 -3.77 15.33 13.86
CA GLU A 118 -4.97 16.19 13.90
C GLU A 118 -4.78 17.53 13.16
N GLU A 119 -3.58 18.08 13.17
CA GLU A 119 -3.23 19.31 12.43
C GLU A 119 -2.92 19.02 10.96
N THR A 120 -2.21 17.92 10.68
CA THR A 120 -1.70 17.58 9.34
C THR A 120 -2.79 17.08 8.40
N VAL A 121 -3.67 16.20 8.87
CA VAL A 121 -4.71 15.59 8.02
C VAL A 121 -5.67 16.65 7.44
N PRO A 122 -6.24 17.59 8.21
CA PRO A 122 -7.08 18.64 7.65
C PRO A 122 -6.33 19.54 6.68
N ARG A 123 -5.09 19.94 7.02
CA ARG A 123 -4.25 20.80 6.17
C ARG A 123 -3.92 20.14 4.82
N LEU A 124 -3.55 18.86 4.82
CA LEU A 124 -3.32 18.13 3.56
C LEU A 124 -4.63 17.93 2.80
N THR A 125 -5.74 17.59 3.47
CA THR A 125 -7.06 17.48 2.82
C THR A 125 -7.43 18.79 2.13
N GLN A 126 -7.25 19.94 2.78
CA GLN A 126 -7.50 21.25 2.19
C GLN A 126 -6.60 21.51 0.96
N ARG A 127 -5.32 21.16 1.02
CA ARG A 127 -4.41 21.28 -0.14
C ARG A 127 -4.88 20.45 -1.33
N LEU A 128 -5.29 19.20 -1.07
CA LEU A 128 -5.79 18.28 -2.12
C LEU A 128 -7.11 18.77 -2.76
N THR A 129 -7.92 19.56 -2.05
CA THR A 129 -9.25 20.00 -2.53
C THR A 129 -9.23 21.41 -3.11
N GLU A 130 -8.47 22.32 -2.54
CA GLU A 130 -8.57 23.75 -2.85
C GLU A 130 -7.41 24.25 -3.73
N THR A 131 -6.19 23.76 -3.52
CA THR A 131 -5.01 24.30 -4.21
C THR A 131 -4.84 23.72 -5.61
N GLY A 132 -5.20 22.43 -5.82
CA GLY A 132 -5.08 21.75 -7.11
C GLY A 132 -3.64 21.64 -7.62
N ASP A 133 -2.67 21.62 -6.71
CA ASP A 133 -1.24 21.57 -6.99
C ASP A 133 -0.62 20.18 -6.76
N ILE A 134 -1.46 19.19 -6.37
CA ILE A 134 -1.10 17.79 -6.18
C ILE A 134 -2.00 16.93 -7.07
N ASP A 135 -1.39 16.05 -7.87
CA ASP A 135 -2.06 15.17 -8.81
C ASP A 135 -2.18 13.73 -8.27
N MET A 136 -1.36 13.35 -7.29
CA MET A 136 -1.38 12.03 -6.66
C MET A 136 -0.85 12.07 -5.23
N LEU A 137 -1.50 11.35 -4.31
CA LEU A 137 -1.05 11.15 -2.94
C LEU A 137 -0.51 9.72 -2.76
N ILE A 138 0.68 9.60 -2.18
CA ILE A 138 1.21 8.35 -1.62
C ILE A 138 0.88 8.36 -0.12
N ALA A 139 -0.05 7.51 0.30
CA ALA A 139 -0.42 7.29 1.69
C ALA A 139 0.30 6.05 2.21
N MET A 140 1.31 6.25 3.05
CA MET A 140 2.19 5.18 3.52
C MET A 140 1.73 4.64 4.88
N GLY A 141 1.34 3.37 4.88
CA GLY A 141 0.90 2.65 6.07
C GLY A 141 -0.61 2.68 6.33
N THR A 142 -1.02 1.94 7.36
CA THR A 142 -2.44 1.75 7.69
C THR A 142 -3.09 3.05 8.11
N MET A 143 -2.48 3.82 9.03
CA MET A 143 -3.04 5.10 9.49
C MET A 143 -3.22 6.09 8.35
N ALA A 144 -2.21 6.25 7.49
CA ALA A 144 -2.29 7.12 6.33
C ALA A 144 -3.39 6.68 5.35
N GLY A 145 -3.54 5.37 5.13
CA GLY A 145 -4.63 4.81 4.34
C GLY A 145 -6.00 5.16 4.91
N GLN A 146 -6.21 4.99 6.22
CA GLN A 146 -7.46 5.34 6.90
C GLN A 146 -7.78 6.83 6.82
N ASP A 147 -6.76 7.70 6.94
CA ASP A 147 -6.94 9.15 6.91
C ASP A 147 -7.39 9.66 5.53
N PHE A 148 -6.96 9.00 4.43
CA PHE A 148 -7.18 9.49 3.07
C PHE A 148 -8.04 8.59 2.18
N SER A 149 -8.47 7.41 2.63
CA SER A 149 -9.45 6.57 1.91
C SER A 149 -10.88 7.00 2.25
N ASN A 150 -11.27 8.16 1.75
CA ASN A 150 -12.59 8.76 1.96
C ASN A 150 -12.93 9.77 0.86
N ASN A 151 -14.17 10.28 0.84
CA ASN A 151 -14.66 11.20 -0.18
C ASN A 151 -14.42 12.70 0.16
N ARG A 152 -13.51 13.03 1.07
CA ARG A 152 -13.17 14.42 1.37
C ARG A 152 -12.30 15.08 0.31
N HIS A 153 -11.69 14.28 -0.58
CA HIS A 153 -10.97 14.72 -1.77
C HIS A 153 -11.17 13.70 -2.90
N THR A 154 -10.72 14.05 -4.10
CA THR A 154 -10.78 13.18 -5.29
C THR A 154 -9.43 12.95 -5.94
N VAL A 155 -8.35 13.39 -5.30
CA VAL A 155 -6.97 13.19 -5.80
C VAL A 155 -6.64 11.70 -5.74
N PRO A 156 -6.15 11.09 -6.83
CA PRO A 156 -5.68 9.72 -6.84
C PRO A 156 -4.75 9.42 -5.68
N THR A 157 -5.10 8.40 -4.90
CA THR A 157 -4.39 8.03 -3.67
C THR A 157 -3.95 6.58 -3.74
N MET A 158 -2.65 6.36 -3.62
CA MET A 158 -2.05 5.04 -3.54
C MET A 158 -1.68 4.73 -2.10
N VAL A 159 -2.38 3.77 -1.48
CA VAL A 159 -2.04 3.27 -0.14
C VAL A 159 -1.03 2.13 -0.26
N ILE A 160 0.12 2.28 0.38
CA ILE A 160 1.23 1.33 0.35
C ILE A 160 1.60 0.94 1.78
N SER A 161 2.11 -0.29 1.97
CA SER A 161 2.60 -0.80 3.27
C SER A 161 1.53 -0.88 4.37
N SER A 162 0.24 -1.03 4.00
CA SER A 162 -0.78 -1.42 4.98
C SER A 162 -0.72 -2.94 5.22
N SER A 163 -0.83 -3.37 6.48
CA SER A 163 -0.77 -4.78 6.86
C SER A 163 -1.94 -5.59 6.30
N ASP A 164 -3.16 -5.12 6.51
CA ASP A 164 -4.39 -5.64 5.91
C ASP A 164 -5.35 -4.47 5.61
N PRO A 165 -5.29 -3.89 4.40
CA PRO A 165 -6.10 -2.72 4.09
C PRO A 165 -7.60 -3.01 4.05
N ILE A 166 -8.01 -4.27 3.92
CA ILE A 166 -9.42 -4.68 3.98
C ILE A 166 -9.89 -4.70 5.43
N ALA A 167 -9.16 -5.39 6.32
CA ALA A 167 -9.50 -5.45 7.74
C ALA A 167 -9.42 -4.08 8.42
N ALA A 168 -8.51 -3.21 7.96
CA ALA A 168 -8.38 -1.82 8.43
C ALA A 168 -9.47 -0.87 7.90
N GLY A 169 -10.37 -1.34 7.02
CA GLY A 169 -11.43 -0.52 6.45
C GLY A 169 -10.96 0.53 5.44
N ILE A 170 -9.75 0.38 4.91
CA ILE A 170 -9.17 1.29 3.90
C ILE A 170 -9.78 1.03 2.53
N ILE A 171 -9.95 -0.24 2.17
CA ILE A 171 -10.61 -0.68 0.95
C ILE A 171 -11.64 -1.77 1.26
N LYS A 172 -12.62 -1.92 0.40
CA LYS A 172 -13.71 -2.87 0.57
C LYS A 172 -13.32 -4.32 0.23
N SER A 173 -12.56 -4.49 -0.84
CA SER A 173 -11.99 -5.78 -1.29
C SER A 173 -10.73 -5.56 -2.12
N ALA A 174 -10.10 -6.66 -2.57
CA ALA A 174 -8.94 -6.59 -3.46
C ALA A 174 -9.30 -6.07 -4.87
N GLU A 175 -10.55 -6.23 -5.28
CA GLU A 175 -11.09 -5.87 -6.60
C GLU A 175 -11.80 -4.51 -6.60
N ASP A 176 -12.29 -4.07 -5.43
CA ASP A 176 -13.10 -2.86 -5.27
C ASP A 176 -12.65 -2.11 -4.01
N SER A 177 -12.04 -0.95 -4.17
CA SER A 177 -11.66 -0.10 -3.04
C SER A 177 -12.87 0.52 -2.34
N GLY A 178 -14.00 0.66 -3.03
CA GLY A 178 -15.15 1.44 -2.59
C GLY A 178 -15.03 2.94 -2.91
N PHE A 179 -13.93 3.37 -3.55
CA PHE A 179 -13.63 4.76 -3.94
C PHE A 179 -13.03 4.79 -5.35
N GLU A 180 -13.44 5.74 -6.17
CA GLU A 180 -12.93 5.86 -7.55
C GLU A 180 -11.46 6.31 -7.62
N HIS A 181 -10.99 7.01 -6.58
CA HIS A 181 -9.65 7.64 -6.54
C HIS A 181 -8.67 6.91 -5.61
N VAL A 182 -9.08 5.84 -4.93
CA VAL A 182 -8.21 5.12 -3.97
C VAL A 182 -7.83 3.75 -4.52
N HIS A 183 -6.54 3.45 -4.47
CA HIS A 183 -6.00 2.12 -4.67
C HIS A 183 -5.09 1.75 -3.50
N ALA A 184 -5.23 0.54 -2.96
CA ALA A 184 -4.34 0.01 -1.94
C ALA A 184 -3.57 -1.22 -2.47
N ALA A 185 -2.27 -1.25 -2.22
CA ALA A 185 -1.48 -2.44 -2.46
C ALA A 185 -1.91 -3.53 -1.46
N VAL A 186 -2.43 -4.65 -1.97
CA VAL A 186 -2.97 -5.73 -1.14
C VAL A 186 -2.46 -7.10 -1.63
N ASP A 187 -2.04 -7.93 -0.67
CA ASP A 187 -1.83 -9.36 -0.87
C ASP A 187 -2.73 -10.13 0.11
N PRO A 188 -3.96 -10.48 -0.27
CA PRO A 188 -4.94 -11.07 0.63
C PRO A 188 -4.52 -12.40 1.25
N LYS A 189 -3.49 -13.05 0.71
CA LYS A 189 -3.00 -14.35 1.17
C LYS A 189 -1.64 -14.27 1.91
N ARG A 190 -1.08 -13.08 2.09
CA ARG A 190 0.26 -12.90 2.68
C ARG A 190 0.34 -13.50 4.09
N ALA A 191 -0.53 -13.08 4.99
CA ALA A 191 -0.53 -13.53 6.38
C ALA A 191 -0.80 -15.05 6.47
N GLU A 192 -1.78 -15.56 5.71
CA GLU A 192 -2.05 -16.99 5.65
C GLU A 192 -0.83 -17.81 5.18
N ARG A 193 -0.11 -17.34 4.14
CA ARG A 193 1.11 -18.01 3.66
C ARG A 193 2.19 -18.00 4.73
N GLN A 194 2.43 -16.86 5.37
CA GLN A 194 3.45 -16.73 6.41
C GLN A 194 3.19 -17.70 7.57
N VAL A 195 1.96 -17.77 8.07
CA VAL A 195 1.61 -18.66 9.18
C VAL A 195 1.69 -20.13 8.79
N ARG A 196 1.25 -20.48 7.56
CA ARG A 196 1.39 -21.87 7.07
C ARG A 196 2.85 -22.32 6.98
N ILE A 197 3.72 -21.47 6.42
CA ILE A 197 5.16 -21.75 6.32
C ILE A 197 5.76 -21.86 7.73
N PHE A 198 5.42 -20.95 8.64
CA PHE A 198 5.91 -20.99 10.02
C PHE A 198 5.49 -22.28 10.73
N HIS A 199 4.22 -22.66 10.60
CA HIS A 199 3.72 -23.93 11.15
C HIS A 199 4.39 -25.15 10.52
N GLU A 200 4.65 -25.16 9.20
CA GLU A 200 5.35 -26.25 8.53
C GLU A 200 6.79 -26.45 9.00
N ILE A 201 7.47 -25.34 9.36
CA ILE A 201 8.86 -25.39 9.84
C ILE A 201 8.94 -25.80 11.31
N ILE A 202 8.04 -25.29 12.17
CA ILE A 202 8.15 -25.42 13.63
C ILE A 202 7.23 -26.50 14.19
N ASP A 203 6.12 -26.84 13.51
CA ASP A 203 5.07 -27.79 13.92
C ASP A 203 4.50 -27.48 15.35
N PHE A 204 4.30 -26.22 15.66
CA PHE A 204 3.75 -25.80 16.94
C PHE A 204 2.27 -26.22 17.10
N LYS A 205 1.85 -26.47 18.36
CA LYS A 205 0.44 -26.79 18.69
C LYS A 205 -0.27 -25.59 19.29
N LYS A 206 0.49 -24.57 19.74
CA LYS A 206 -0.02 -23.31 20.26
C LYS A 206 0.80 -22.17 19.66
N LEU A 207 0.12 -21.10 19.25
CA LEU A 207 0.71 -19.86 18.76
C LEU A 207 0.30 -18.72 19.69
N GLY A 208 1.27 -18.18 20.43
CA GLY A 208 1.08 -16.96 21.22
C GLY A 208 1.03 -15.74 20.30
N MET A 209 0.09 -14.83 20.56
CA MET A 209 -0.05 -13.59 19.78
C MET A 209 -0.33 -12.43 20.73
N ALA A 210 0.61 -11.47 20.80
CA ALA A 210 0.43 -10.21 21.48
C ALA A 210 -0.04 -9.14 20.49
N PHE A 211 -1.18 -8.51 20.75
CA PHE A 211 -1.73 -7.44 19.91
C PHE A 211 -2.78 -6.61 20.66
N GLU A 212 -3.04 -5.42 20.19
CA GLU A 212 -4.11 -4.58 20.74
C GLU A 212 -5.50 -5.08 20.33
N ASP A 213 -6.46 -5.05 21.26
CA ASP A 213 -7.86 -5.40 20.97
C ASP A 213 -8.62 -4.20 20.33
N SER A 214 -8.02 -3.62 19.31
CA SER A 214 -8.56 -2.54 18.48
C SER A 214 -8.71 -2.98 17.03
N VAL A 215 -9.37 -2.19 16.20
CA VAL A 215 -9.46 -2.45 14.74
C VAL A 215 -8.06 -2.47 14.13
N ASN A 216 -7.21 -1.52 14.51
CA ASN A 216 -5.83 -1.43 14.02
C ASN A 216 -4.98 -2.59 14.50
N GLY A 217 -4.98 -2.89 15.81
CA GLY A 217 -4.22 -3.99 16.38
C GLY A 217 -4.60 -5.34 15.77
N ARG A 218 -5.89 -5.60 15.58
CA ARG A 218 -6.39 -6.81 14.89
C ARG A 218 -5.95 -6.87 13.43
N SER A 219 -5.92 -5.72 12.72
CA SER A 219 -5.44 -5.62 11.35
C SER A 219 -3.93 -5.86 11.27
N PHE A 220 -3.14 -5.26 12.18
CA PHE A 220 -1.68 -5.45 12.22
C PHE A 220 -1.31 -6.90 12.53
N ALA A 221 -2.01 -7.54 13.46
CA ALA A 221 -1.85 -8.96 13.79
C ALA A 221 -2.39 -9.89 12.70
N ALA A 222 -3.17 -9.39 11.75
CA ALA A 222 -3.90 -10.18 10.76
C ALA A 222 -4.69 -11.35 11.39
N ILE A 223 -5.28 -11.11 12.58
CA ILE A 223 -5.78 -12.17 13.48
C ILE A 223 -6.80 -13.08 12.82
N ASP A 224 -7.67 -12.55 11.95
CA ASP A 224 -8.69 -13.36 11.30
C ASP A 224 -8.09 -14.30 10.24
N ARG A 225 -6.99 -13.89 9.59
CA ARG A 225 -6.22 -14.74 8.68
C ARG A 225 -5.48 -15.84 9.42
N VAL A 226 -4.91 -15.51 10.59
CA VAL A 226 -4.22 -16.48 11.45
C VAL A 226 -5.20 -17.50 12.00
N LYS A 227 -6.40 -17.08 12.49
CA LYS A 227 -7.48 -17.98 12.95
C LYS A 227 -7.88 -19.00 11.87
N LYS A 228 -8.04 -18.54 10.62
CA LYS A 228 -8.36 -19.42 9.51
C LYS A 228 -7.31 -20.52 9.33
N VAL A 229 -6.01 -20.17 9.41
CA VAL A 229 -4.92 -21.17 9.29
C VAL A 229 -4.86 -22.05 10.54
N ALA A 230 -5.16 -21.55 11.73
CA ALA A 230 -5.25 -22.33 12.95
C ALA A 230 -6.32 -23.43 12.85
N GLU A 231 -7.50 -23.10 12.33
CA GLU A 231 -8.57 -24.05 12.06
C GLU A 231 -8.15 -25.11 10.99
N GLU A 232 -7.50 -24.67 9.90
CA GLU A 232 -7.01 -25.55 8.84
C GLU A 232 -5.92 -26.53 9.31
N ARG A 233 -5.01 -26.07 10.20
CA ARG A 233 -3.81 -26.80 10.61
C ARG A 233 -3.93 -27.45 12.00
N GLY A 234 -4.98 -27.15 12.76
CA GLY A 234 -5.28 -27.75 14.06
C GLY A 234 -4.38 -27.30 15.18
N PHE A 235 -4.00 -26.02 15.24
CA PHE A 235 -3.29 -25.41 16.37
C PHE A 235 -4.16 -24.39 17.09
N GLU A 236 -3.84 -24.15 18.37
CA GLU A 236 -4.52 -23.17 19.24
C GLU A 236 -3.84 -21.80 19.14
N ILE A 237 -4.64 -20.72 19.08
CA ILE A 237 -4.14 -19.36 19.26
C ILE A 237 -4.33 -18.95 20.71
N VAL A 238 -3.26 -18.49 21.36
CA VAL A 238 -3.26 -17.93 22.70
C VAL A 238 -3.10 -16.40 22.59
N PRO A 239 -4.20 -15.62 22.63
CA PRO A 239 -4.10 -14.18 22.53
C PRO A 239 -3.65 -13.56 23.86
N CYS A 240 -2.83 -12.51 23.78
CA CYS A 240 -2.59 -11.58 24.87
C CYS A 240 -2.82 -10.16 24.36
N PHE A 241 -3.64 -9.38 25.08
CA PHE A 241 -3.97 -8.03 24.65
C PHE A 241 -3.01 -7.02 25.26
N THR A 242 -2.35 -6.25 24.39
CA THR A 242 -1.52 -5.12 24.81
C THR A 242 -2.37 -3.85 24.92
N LEU A 243 -1.81 -2.82 25.56
CA LEU A 243 -2.45 -1.51 25.61
C LEU A 243 -2.51 -0.88 24.22
N ASP A 244 -3.55 -0.06 24.01
CA ASP A 244 -3.83 0.66 22.78
C ASP A 244 -2.73 1.70 22.47
N GLU A 245 -2.41 1.89 21.19
CA GLU A 245 -1.44 2.89 20.74
C GLU A 245 -1.89 4.33 21.02
N ASP A 246 -3.20 4.56 21.19
CA ASP A 246 -3.77 5.86 21.56
C ASP A 246 -3.50 6.27 23.02
N ILE A 247 -2.94 5.37 23.84
CA ILE A 247 -2.54 5.70 25.20
C ILE A 247 -1.22 6.48 25.17
N ASP A 248 -1.24 7.74 25.64
CA ASP A 248 -0.07 8.64 25.67
C ASP A 248 1.06 8.24 26.64
N ASP A 249 0.99 7.05 27.24
CA ASP A 249 2.02 6.51 28.12
C ASP A 249 2.83 5.41 27.40
N ALA A 250 3.91 5.83 26.74
CA ALA A 250 4.80 4.91 26.03
C ALA A 250 5.42 3.85 26.95
N GLN A 251 5.71 4.19 28.22
CA GLN A 251 6.26 3.24 29.17
C GLN A 251 5.25 2.16 29.54
N ALA A 252 3.99 2.55 29.80
CA ALA A 252 2.92 1.61 30.10
C ALA A 252 2.65 0.68 28.90
N ARG A 253 2.69 1.17 27.67
CA ARG A 253 2.58 0.35 26.46
C ARG A 253 3.70 -0.67 26.38
N ASP A 254 4.95 -0.26 26.55
CA ASP A 254 6.13 -1.15 26.52
C ASP A 254 6.06 -2.22 27.63
N GLU A 255 5.59 -1.85 28.80
CA GLU A 255 5.39 -2.80 29.92
C GLU A 255 4.29 -3.82 29.59
N SER A 256 3.16 -3.40 29.01
CA SER A 256 2.09 -4.32 28.60
C SER A 256 2.54 -5.35 27.55
N VAL A 257 3.39 -4.93 26.60
CA VAL A 257 4.00 -5.84 25.61
C VAL A 257 4.92 -6.85 26.28
N LYS A 258 5.77 -6.41 27.23
CA LYS A 258 6.66 -7.30 27.99
C LYS A 258 5.89 -8.30 28.83
N GLU A 259 4.81 -7.86 29.49
CA GLU A 259 3.93 -8.75 30.27
C GLU A 259 3.26 -9.80 29.36
N CYS A 260 2.81 -9.42 28.17
CA CYS A 260 2.29 -10.36 27.19
C CYS A 260 3.32 -11.42 26.79
N PHE A 261 4.56 -11.03 26.49
CA PHE A 261 5.62 -11.99 26.17
C PHE A 261 6.01 -12.92 27.33
N GLN A 262 5.76 -12.52 28.57
CA GLN A 262 5.98 -13.40 29.74
C GLN A 262 4.84 -14.40 29.96
N GLN A 263 3.64 -14.09 29.49
CA GLN A 263 2.46 -14.94 29.61
C GLN A 263 2.34 -15.97 28.48
N LEU A 264 2.93 -15.68 27.31
CA LEU A 264 2.92 -16.52 26.11
C LEU A 264 4.07 -17.51 26.07
#